data_50bb07ef3ec77cb01c0cf655decebebf
#
_entry.id   50bb07ef3ec77cb01c0cf655decebebf
#
_cell.length_a   1.000
_cell.length_b   1.000
_cell.length_c   1.000
_cell.angle_alpha   90.00
_cell.angle_beta   90.00
_cell.angle_gamma   90.00
#
_symmetry.space_group_name_H-M   'P 1'
#
loop_
_entity.id
_entity.type
_entity.pdbx_description
1 polymer ?
#
loop_
_entity_poly.entity_id
_entity_poly.type
_entity_poly.pdbx_seq_one_letter_code
_entity_poly.pdbx_strand_id
1 'polypeptide(L)'
;YRVVDIQSRVAHVATRIPFRYGIAEMTQAPHMVLELTLKRGTESARGWASEDLPPKWFTKDPDSEFRDDVVDMVDVIAHATAVAPTLAAPTAFDLWWQLHESQKRWARANGVPGLLAGLGTALVERALIDAACRLDGLSFDEAIMSGTLGFESQRVHPELEHQSLDEAFSGRGGNELSIRHTVGLSDPLTDDEVVDDPADGLPVSLDAVIARYGVDHFKIKTKGDLSADISRIRRILELASAHKIEPWFTIDGNESMTS
;
A
#
# COMPACT_ATOMS: atom_id res chain seq x y z
N TYR A 1 16.56 16.02 12.57
CA TYR A 1 15.57 16.14 11.50
C TYR A 1 14.40 17.00 11.96
N ARG A 2 13.90 17.81 11.04
CA ARG A 2 12.68 18.62 11.22
C ARG A 2 11.98 18.76 9.87
N VAL A 3 10.68 18.53 9.84
CA VAL A 3 9.86 18.86 8.69
C VAL A 3 9.59 20.35 8.69
N VAL A 4 9.83 21.03 7.57
CA VAL A 4 9.68 22.50 7.48
C VAL A 4 8.57 22.91 6.53
N ASP A 5 8.16 22.03 5.62
CA ASP A 5 7.03 22.26 4.70
C ASP A 5 6.42 20.92 4.29
N ILE A 6 5.10 20.89 4.13
CA ILE A 6 4.35 19.77 3.54
C ILE A 6 3.28 20.34 2.61
N GLN A 7 3.22 19.80 1.41
CA GLN A 7 2.20 20.13 0.42
C GLN A 7 1.53 18.85 -0.06
N SER A 8 0.23 18.89 -0.24
CA SER A 8 -0.55 17.79 -0.81
C SER A 8 -1.28 18.22 -2.07
N ARG A 9 -1.40 17.31 -3.02
CA ARG A 9 -2.15 17.50 -4.26
C ARG A 9 -2.95 16.24 -4.53
N VAL A 10 -4.12 16.39 -5.11
CA VAL A 10 -5.00 15.28 -5.48
C VAL A 10 -5.21 15.31 -6.99
N ALA A 11 -4.98 14.16 -7.63
CA ALA A 11 -5.38 13.90 -9.01
C ALA A 11 -6.57 12.93 -9.02
N HIS A 12 -7.51 13.14 -9.92
CA HIS A 12 -8.59 12.18 -10.14
C HIS A 12 -8.12 11.12 -11.12
N VAL A 13 -8.13 9.88 -10.67
CA VAL A 13 -7.71 8.71 -11.46
C VAL A 13 -8.90 7.77 -11.60
N ALA A 14 -9.14 7.31 -12.82
CA ALA A 14 -10.10 6.24 -13.08
C ALA A 14 -9.35 4.93 -13.31
N THR A 15 -9.93 3.83 -12.84
CA THR A 15 -9.41 2.50 -13.17
C THR A 15 -9.71 2.19 -14.63
N ARG A 16 -8.83 1.49 -15.29
CA ARG A 16 -9.00 1.06 -16.68
C ARG A 16 -10.20 0.13 -16.85
N ILE A 17 -10.38 -0.76 -15.89
CA ILE A 17 -11.51 -1.67 -15.74
C ILE A 17 -11.98 -1.62 -14.27
N PRO A 18 -13.26 -1.90 -13.96
CA PRO A 18 -13.73 -2.00 -12.60
C PRO A 18 -12.94 -3.04 -11.82
N PHE A 19 -12.55 -2.73 -10.59
CA PHE A 19 -11.83 -3.65 -9.71
C PHE A 19 -12.65 -3.95 -8.46
N ARG A 20 -12.99 -5.23 -8.24
CA ARG A 20 -13.76 -5.68 -7.08
C ARG A 20 -12.90 -6.36 -6.03
N TYR A 21 -13.04 -5.89 -4.79
CA TYR A 21 -12.40 -6.45 -3.61
C TYR A 21 -13.29 -6.28 -2.38
N GLY A 22 -13.33 -7.27 -1.49
CA GLY A 22 -14.20 -7.23 -0.33
C GLY A 22 -15.65 -6.89 -0.73
N ILE A 23 -16.19 -5.81 -0.12
CA ILE A 23 -17.55 -5.30 -0.41
C ILE A 23 -17.56 -4.15 -1.43
N ALA A 24 -16.41 -3.74 -1.95
CA ALA A 24 -16.27 -2.58 -2.81
C ALA A 24 -16.04 -2.93 -4.28
N GLU A 25 -16.53 -2.04 -5.15
CA GLU A 25 -16.11 -1.95 -6.54
C GLU A 25 -15.48 -0.58 -6.78
N MET A 26 -14.25 -0.55 -7.23
CA MET A 26 -13.50 0.66 -7.54
C MET A 26 -13.49 0.90 -9.05
N THR A 27 -14.03 2.04 -9.47
CA THR A 27 -13.97 2.52 -10.85
C THR A 27 -13.17 3.81 -10.96
N GLN A 28 -12.97 4.49 -9.83
CA GLN A 28 -12.17 5.69 -9.70
C GLN A 28 -11.62 5.78 -8.29
N ALA A 29 -10.47 6.45 -8.12
CA ALA A 29 -9.91 6.79 -6.83
C ALA A 29 -9.21 8.15 -6.92
N PRO A 30 -9.42 9.05 -5.95
CA PRO A 30 -8.55 10.20 -5.82
C PRO A 30 -7.14 9.71 -5.50
N HIS A 31 -6.15 10.18 -6.25
CA HIS A 31 -4.74 9.86 -6.04
C HIS A 31 -4.06 11.04 -5.34
N MET A 32 -3.72 10.88 -4.09
CA MET A 32 -3.05 11.91 -3.30
C MET A 32 -1.54 11.79 -3.45
N VAL A 33 -0.89 12.90 -3.75
CA VAL A 33 0.57 13.04 -3.73
C VAL A 33 0.94 14.02 -2.63
N LEU A 34 1.88 13.64 -1.78
CA LEU A 34 2.41 14.46 -0.70
C LEU A 34 3.88 14.75 -0.98
N GLU A 35 4.24 16.02 -0.94
CA GLU A 35 5.62 16.52 -0.98
C GLU A 35 5.99 17.07 0.39
N LEU A 36 7.13 16.64 0.94
CA LEU A 36 7.63 17.03 2.24
C LEU A 36 9.05 17.61 2.10
N THR A 37 9.33 18.72 2.76
CA THR A 37 10.69 19.25 2.89
C THR A 37 11.25 18.94 4.27
N LEU A 38 12.29 18.13 4.30
CA LEU A 38 13.04 17.76 5.51
C LEU A 38 14.31 18.61 5.63
N LYS A 39 14.63 19.03 6.86
CA LYS A 39 15.82 19.79 7.18
C LYS A 39 16.66 19.13 8.28
N ARG A 40 17.99 19.14 8.10
CA ARG A 40 18.98 18.73 9.10
C ARG A 40 20.11 19.78 9.14
N GLY A 41 20.16 20.59 10.20
CA GLY A 41 21.08 21.72 10.26
C GLY A 41 20.83 22.73 9.15
N THR A 42 21.82 22.93 8.28
CA THR A 42 21.73 23.81 7.09
C THR A 42 21.28 23.09 5.83
N GLU A 43 21.30 21.77 5.81
CA GLU A 43 20.94 20.95 4.67
C GLU A 43 19.43 20.72 4.62
N SER A 44 18.88 20.54 3.42
CA SER A 44 17.49 20.18 3.22
C SER A 44 17.30 19.33 1.98
N ALA A 45 16.32 18.44 2.01
CA ALA A 45 15.89 17.66 0.85
C ALA A 45 14.37 17.57 0.81
N ARG A 46 13.82 17.35 -0.38
CA ARG A 46 12.41 17.06 -0.58
C ARG A 46 12.22 15.55 -0.77
N GLY A 47 11.13 15.05 -0.23
CA GLY A 47 10.68 13.68 -0.42
C GLY A 47 9.21 13.62 -0.78
N TRP A 48 8.82 12.56 -1.45
CA TRP A 48 7.48 12.36 -1.97
C TRP A 48 6.90 11.02 -1.54
N ALA A 49 5.59 11.02 -1.36
CA ALA A 49 4.80 9.80 -1.23
C ALA A 49 3.48 9.98 -1.95
N SER A 50 2.88 8.89 -2.36
CA SER A 50 1.53 8.92 -2.94
C SER A 50 0.71 7.74 -2.49
N GLU A 51 -0.62 7.91 -2.50
CA GLU A 51 -1.58 6.88 -2.16
C GLU A 51 -2.90 7.13 -2.88
N ASP A 52 -3.55 6.06 -3.30
CA ASP A 52 -4.94 6.12 -3.70
C ASP A 52 -5.84 6.20 -2.46
N LEU A 53 -6.98 6.88 -2.58
CA LEU A 53 -8.02 6.93 -1.57
C LEU A 53 -9.19 6.03 -2.00
N PRO A 54 -9.06 4.70 -1.83
CA PRO A 54 -10.02 3.74 -2.35
C PRO A 54 -11.27 3.61 -1.45
N PRO A 55 -12.44 3.29 -2.03
CA PRO A 55 -13.65 3.06 -1.24
C PRO A 55 -13.52 1.84 -0.34
N LYS A 56 -14.10 1.90 0.86
CA LYS A 56 -14.24 0.75 1.79
C LYS A 56 -12.93 0.01 2.13
N TRP A 57 -11.77 0.69 1.98
CA TRP A 57 -10.49 0.06 2.30
C TRP A 57 -10.16 0.10 3.79
N PHE A 58 -10.33 1.27 4.41
CA PHE A 58 -9.99 1.50 5.83
C PHE A 58 -11.19 1.33 6.75
N THR A 59 -12.36 1.72 6.29
CA THR A 59 -13.65 1.51 6.95
C THR A 59 -14.51 0.64 6.04
N LYS A 60 -15.13 -0.39 6.60
CA LYS A 60 -15.95 -1.34 5.83
C LYS A 60 -17.42 -1.20 6.17
N ASP A 61 -17.86 0.03 6.39
CA ASP A 61 -19.25 0.36 6.60
C ASP A 61 -20.02 0.29 5.26
N PRO A 62 -20.94 -0.69 5.07
CA PRO A 62 -21.66 -0.82 3.82
C PRO A 62 -22.61 0.36 3.56
N ASP A 63 -22.99 1.10 4.62
CA ASP A 63 -23.97 2.19 4.55
C ASP A 63 -23.32 3.54 4.24
N SER A 64 -21.97 3.69 4.37
CA SER A 64 -21.30 4.93 4.01
C SER A 64 -21.17 5.11 2.50
N GLU A 65 -21.25 6.34 2.03
CA GLU A 65 -20.95 6.67 0.63
C GLU A 65 -19.44 6.80 0.40
N PHE A 66 -18.98 6.61 -0.84
CA PHE A 66 -17.55 6.76 -1.18
C PHE A 66 -17.02 8.15 -0.84
N ARG A 67 -17.84 9.17 -0.97
CA ARG A 67 -17.47 10.55 -0.59
C ARG A 67 -17.11 10.64 0.90
N ASP A 68 -17.84 9.96 1.76
CA ASP A 68 -17.59 9.97 3.20
C ASP A 68 -16.29 9.25 3.52
N ASP A 69 -16.02 8.11 2.88
CA ASP A 69 -14.73 7.41 3.00
C ASP A 69 -13.56 8.33 2.60
N VAL A 70 -13.71 9.13 1.53
CA VAL A 70 -12.67 10.07 1.08
C VAL A 70 -12.45 11.19 2.10
N VAL A 71 -13.52 11.74 2.68
CA VAL A 71 -13.43 12.77 3.72
C VAL A 71 -12.65 12.25 4.92
N ASP A 72 -13.01 11.07 5.41
CA ASP A 72 -12.34 10.43 6.55
C ASP A 72 -10.84 10.19 6.28
N MET A 73 -10.50 9.72 5.07
CA MET A 73 -9.10 9.54 4.66
C MET A 73 -8.34 10.86 4.59
N VAL A 74 -8.96 11.90 4.05
CA VAL A 74 -8.35 13.25 3.98
C VAL A 74 -8.16 13.83 5.37
N ASP A 75 -9.09 13.67 6.30
CA ASP A 75 -9.01 14.20 7.65
C ASP A 75 -7.83 13.60 8.44
N VAL A 76 -7.61 12.28 8.35
CA VAL A 76 -6.46 11.64 9.01
C VAL A 76 -5.12 12.08 8.42
N ILE A 77 -5.07 12.33 7.10
CA ILE A 77 -3.88 12.84 6.42
C ILE A 77 -3.66 14.32 6.82
N ALA A 78 -4.73 15.13 6.85
CA ALA A 78 -4.65 16.54 7.25
C ALA A 78 -4.14 16.70 8.68
N HIS A 79 -4.59 15.86 9.62
CA HIS A 79 -4.07 15.87 10.98
C HIS A 79 -2.57 15.52 11.02
N ALA A 80 -2.15 14.44 10.36
CA ALA A 80 -0.75 14.03 10.33
C ALA A 80 0.16 15.10 9.72
N THR A 81 -0.26 15.72 8.61
CA THR A 81 0.49 16.79 7.93
C THR A 81 0.55 18.08 8.75
N ALA A 82 -0.46 18.39 9.54
CA ALA A 82 -0.46 19.55 10.45
C ALA A 82 0.48 19.33 11.65
N VAL A 83 0.58 18.11 12.15
CA VAL A 83 1.42 17.77 13.31
C VAL A 83 2.91 17.67 12.93
N ALA A 84 3.25 17.04 11.82
CA ALA A 84 4.64 16.74 11.46
C ALA A 84 5.59 17.96 11.48
N PRO A 85 5.23 19.18 11.02
CA PRO A 85 6.12 20.34 11.10
C PRO A 85 6.38 20.85 12.53
N THR A 86 5.57 20.44 13.50
CA THR A 86 5.76 20.82 14.91
C THR A 86 6.78 19.95 15.63
N LEU A 87 7.23 18.87 14.99
CA LEU A 87 8.11 17.86 15.58
C LEU A 87 9.56 18.08 15.15
N ALA A 88 10.47 17.62 16.02
CA ALA A 88 11.90 17.53 15.72
C ALA A 88 12.48 16.29 16.41
N ALA A 89 13.42 15.61 15.76
CA ALA A 89 13.99 14.37 16.27
C ALA A 89 15.40 14.12 15.70
N PRO A 90 16.23 13.32 16.37
CA PRO A 90 17.56 12.99 15.87
C PRO A 90 17.55 12.12 14.61
N THR A 91 16.55 11.24 14.45
CA THR A 91 16.42 10.33 13.32
C THR A 91 15.06 10.45 12.63
N ALA A 92 14.94 9.91 11.42
CA ALA A 92 13.65 9.82 10.71
C ALA A 92 12.65 8.92 11.47
N PHE A 93 13.14 7.82 12.03
CA PHE A 93 12.30 6.93 12.84
C PHE A 93 11.78 7.59 14.11
N ASP A 94 12.60 8.34 14.84
CA ASP A 94 12.17 9.07 16.04
C ASP A 94 11.12 10.14 15.72
N LEU A 95 11.25 10.80 14.56
CA LEU A 95 10.28 11.81 14.13
C LEU A 95 8.96 11.13 13.79
N TRP A 96 8.99 10.02 13.03
CA TRP A 96 7.82 9.20 12.74
C TRP A 96 7.18 8.67 14.04
N TRP A 97 7.98 8.21 15.01
CA TRP A 97 7.46 7.69 16.28
C TRP A 97 6.65 8.74 17.04
N GLN A 98 7.17 9.98 17.11
CA GLN A 98 6.45 11.09 17.73
C GLN A 98 5.14 11.39 17.00
N LEU A 99 5.17 11.39 15.67
CA LEU A 99 3.98 11.58 14.83
C LEU A 99 2.96 10.46 15.05
N HIS A 100 3.40 9.20 15.02
CA HIS A 100 2.57 8.04 15.24
C HIS A 100 1.84 8.10 16.60
N GLU A 101 2.56 8.39 17.67
CA GLU A 101 1.97 8.52 19.00
C GLU A 101 1.01 9.71 19.11
N SER A 102 1.27 10.80 18.41
CA SER A 102 0.36 11.94 18.33
C SER A 102 -0.93 11.57 17.59
N GLN A 103 -0.80 10.97 16.42
CA GLN A 103 -1.91 10.51 15.59
C GLN A 103 -2.80 9.49 16.34
N LYS A 104 -2.17 8.54 17.02
CA LYS A 104 -2.84 7.52 17.80
C LYS A 104 -3.68 8.09 18.96
N ARG A 105 -3.13 9.12 19.66
CA ARG A 105 -3.89 9.85 20.72
C ARG A 105 -5.08 10.60 20.14
N TRP A 106 -4.86 11.33 19.05
CA TRP A 106 -5.91 12.07 18.35
C TRP A 106 -7.01 11.13 17.83
N ALA A 107 -6.63 10.02 17.19
CA ALA A 107 -7.57 9.04 16.67
C ALA A 107 -8.47 8.46 17.77
N ARG A 108 -7.89 8.08 18.92
CA ARG A 108 -8.65 7.60 20.08
C ARG A 108 -9.63 8.65 20.61
N ALA A 109 -9.21 9.91 20.70
CA ALA A 109 -10.06 11.00 21.19
C ALA A 109 -11.22 11.32 20.24
N ASN A 110 -11.09 11.02 18.95
CA ASN A 110 -12.09 11.31 17.92
C ASN A 110 -12.83 10.06 17.40
N GLY A 111 -12.60 8.88 18.00
CA GLY A 111 -13.25 7.64 17.58
C GLY A 111 -12.82 7.12 16.22
N VAL A 112 -11.65 7.54 15.71
CA VAL A 112 -11.12 7.13 14.41
C VAL A 112 -10.51 5.74 14.50
N PRO A 113 -10.87 4.79 13.63
CA PRO A 113 -10.28 3.45 13.60
C PRO A 113 -8.76 3.49 13.38
N GLY A 114 -8.03 2.60 14.06
CA GLY A 114 -6.55 2.60 14.02
C GLY A 114 -5.96 2.40 12.62
N LEU A 115 -6.57 1.55 11.80
CA LEU A 115 -6.12 1.34 10.42
C LEU A 115 -6.27 2.62 9.58
N LEU A 116 -7.40 3.31 9.70
CA LEU A 116 -7.64 4.59 9.02
C LEU A 116 -6.67 5.67 9.51
N ALA A 117 -6.48 5.80 10.81
CA ALA A 117 -5.52 6.76 11.39
C ALA A 117 -4.09 6.51 10.87
N GLY A 118 -3.72 5.22 10.69
CA GLY A 118 -2.45 4.79 10.14
C GLY A 118 -2.17 5.29 8.73
N LEU A 119 -3.18 5.53 7.89
CA LEU A 119 -3.02 6.09 6.55
C LEU A 119 -2.30 7.45 6.59
N GLY A 120 -2.73 8.34 7.49
CA GLY A 120 -2.14 9.68 7.62
C GLY A 120 -0.66 9.62 7.99
N THR A 121 -0.30 8.80 9.00
CA THR A 121 1.10 8.64 9.39
C THR A 121 1.93 7.95 8.33
N ALA A 122 1.42 6.91 7.67
CA ALA A 122 2.15 6.15 6.65
C ALA A 122 2.47 7.00 5.41
N LEU A 123 1.58 7.90 5.01
CA LEU A 123 1.84 8.80 3.88
C LEU A 123 2.96 9.80 4.21
N VAL A 124 2.94 10.40 5.41
CA VAL A 124 4.00 11.30 5.87
C VAL A 124 5.31 10.54 6.07
N GLU A 125 5.27 9.33 6.65
CA GLU A 125 6.44 8.48 6.87
C GLU A 125 7.18 8.16 5.57
N ARG A 126 6.46 7.74 4.54
CA ARG A 126 7.09 7.41 3.23
C ARG A 126 7.77 8.62 2.61
N ALA A 127 7.15 9.79 2.66
CA ALA A 127 7.76 11.02 2.18
C ALA A 127 8.96 11.45 3.04
N LEU A 128 8.91 11.22 4.36
CA LEU A 128 10.01 11.48 5.29
C LEU A 128 11.19 10.57 5.00
N ILE A 129 10.97 9.28 4.77
CA ILE A 129 12.02 8.31 4.40
C ILE A 129 12.67 8.71 3.08
N ASP A 130 11.88 9.03 2.05
CA ASP A 130 12.42 9.48 0.75
C ASP A 130 13.26 10.75 0.91
N ALA A 131 12.79 11.73 1.68
CA ALA A 131 13.57 12.95 1.97
C ALA A 131 14.86 12.66 2.74
N ALA A 132 14.83 11.76 3.73
CA ALA A 132 16.01 11.38 4.52
C ALA A 132 17.05 10.66 3.64
N CYS A 133 16.62 9.71 2.83
CA CYS A 133 17.49 9.01 1.89
C CYS A 133 18.15 9.97 0.89
N ARG A 134 17.40 10.93 0.35
CA ARG A 134 17.94 11.95 -0.56
C ARG A 134 18.92 12.91 0.14
N LEU A 135 18.66 13.24 1.40
CA LEU A 135 19.53 14.09 2.19
C LEU A 135 20.89 13.42 2.45
N ASP A 136 20.90 12.11 2.63
CA ASP A 136 22.09 11.31 2.87
C ASP A 136 22.72 10.73 1.60
N GLY A 137 22.09 10.88 0.44
CA GLY A 137 22.55 10.33 -0.84
C GLY A 137 22.52 8.81 -0.89
N LEU A 138 21.61 8.18 -0.14
CA LEU A 138 21.47 6.72 -0.01
C LEU A 138 20.19 6.24 -0.70
N SER A 139 20.20 5.01 -1.18
CA SER A 139 18.98 4.26 -1.48
C SER A 139 18.27 3.83 -0.19
N PHE A 140 17.02 3.39 -0.29
CA PHE A 140 16.26 2.95 0.90
C PHE A 140 16.90 1.74 1.58
N ASP A 141 17.36 0.76 0.82
CA ASP A 141 18.04 -0.42 1.32
C ASP A 141 19.38 -0.08 2.00
N GLU A 142 20.19 0.80 1.39
CA GLU A 142 21.42 1.31 2.03
C GLU A 142 21.12 2.07 3.33
N ALA A 143 20.07 2.88 3.36
CA ALA A 143 19.69 3.64 4.56
C ALA A 143 19.19 2.73 5.71
N ILE A 144 18.46 1.65 5.40
CA ILE A 144 18.05 0.64 6.38
C ILE A 144 19.27 -0.13 6.89
N MET A 145 20.12 -0.64 5.99
CA MET A 145 21.27 -1.46 6.36
C MET A 145 22.36 -0.68 7.13
N SER A 146 22.55 0.59 6.80
CA SER A 146 23.48 1.46 7.54
C SER A 146 22.94 1.96 8.88
N GLY A 147 21.65 1.75 9.17
CA GLY A 147 20.98 2.27 10.36
C GLY A 147 20.74 3.78 10.35
N THR A 148 20.96 4.45 9.21
CA THR A 148 20.86 5.93 9.10
C THR A 148 19.44 6.43 9.40
N LEU A 149 18.40 5.65 9.09
CA LEU A 149 17.01 5.99 9.42
C LEU A 149 16.70 5.89 10.93
N GLY A 150 17.57 5.26 11.72
CA GLY A 150 17.40 5.07 13.16
C GLY A 150 16.30 4.10 13.53
N PHE A 151 15.97 3.13 12.64
CA PHE A 151 14.89 2.16 12.87
C PHE A 151 15.20 1.25 14.07
N GLU A 152 14.26 1.18 15.00
CA GLU A 152 14.32 0.36 16.21
C GLU A 152 13.09 -0.56 16.28
N SER A 153 13.21 -1.78 15.76
CA SER A 153 12.11 -2.74 15.68
C SER A 153 11.43 -3.03 17.03
N GLN A 154 12.23 -3.10 18.09
CA GLN A 154 11.75 -3.38 19.47
C GLN A 154 10.82 -2.30 20.03
N ARG A 155 10.88 -1.06 19.53
CA ARG A 155 9.94 0.00 19.95
C ARG A 155 8.54 -0.24 19.40
N VAL A 156 8.44 -0.91 18.24
CA VAL A 156 7.17 -1.28 17.60
C VAL A 156 6.71 -2.63 18.11
N HIS A 157 7.64 -3.59 18.19
CA HIS A 157 7.44 -4.98 18.58
C HIS A 157 8.49 -5.39 19.62
N PRO A 158 8.19 -5.29 20.92
CA PRO A 158 9.15 -5.62 21.98
C PRO A 158 9.76 -7.03 21.88
N GLU A 159 9.02 -7.96 21.27
CA GLU A 159 9.48 -9.32 21.01
C GLU A 159 10.68 -9.41 20.03
N LEU A 160 10.98 -8.33 19.31
CA LEU A 160 12.10 -8.24 18.37
C LEU A 160 13.38 -7.62 18.99
N GLU A 161 13.42 -7.44 20.32
CA GLU A 161 14.55 -6.80 21.01
C GLU A 161 15.92 -7.44 20.71
N HIS A 162 15.94 -8.74 20.42
CA HIS A 162 17.17 -9.49 20.16
C HIS A 162 17.44 -9.80 18.68
N GLN A 163 16.61 -9.28 17.77
CA GLN A 163 16.76 -9.51 16.33
C GLN A 163 17.48 -8.33 15.68
N SER A 164 18.56 -8.62 14.95
CA SER A 164 19.23 -7.61 14.14
C SER A 164 18.63 -7.52 12.75
N LEU A 165 18.60 -6.31 12.16
CA LEU A 165 18.20 -6.12 10.77
C LEU A 165 19.16 -6.83 9.81
N ASP A 166 20.44 -6.86 10.12
CA ASP A 166 21.45 -7.54 9.31
C ASP A 166 21.16 -9.02 9.17
N GLU A 167 20.72 -9.70 10.24
CA GLU A 167 20.29 -11.09 10.20
C GLU A 167 19.02 -11.27 9.38
N ALA A 168 18.05 -10.35 9.52
CA ALA A 168 16.77 -10.40 8.79
C ALA A 168 16.94 -10.20 7.28
N PHE A 169 17.91 -9.39 6.88
CA PHE A 169 18.18 -9.06 5.47
C PHE A 169 19.39 -9.79 4.87
N SER A 170 20.18 -10.50 5.68
CA SER A 170 21.34 -11.26 5.19
C SER A 170 20.92 -12.27 4.12
N GLY A 171 21.60 -12.27 2.98
CA GLY A 171 21.34 -13.18 1.86
C GLY A 171 20.12 -12.85 1.00
N ARG A 172 19.46 -11.72 1.24
CA ARG A 172 18.29 -11.27 0.45
C ARG A 172 18.65 -10.16 -0.55
N GLY A 173 19.78 -10.27 -1.20
CA GLY A 173 20.16 -9.35 -2.28
C GLY A 173 19.89 -9.98 -3.64
N GLY A 174 18.82 -9.63 -4.30
CA GLY A 174 18.53 -9.99 -5.69
C GLY A 174 18.10 -8.74 -6.46
N ASN A 175 18.58 -8.63 -7.69
CA ASN A 175 18.16 -7.55 -8.60
C ASN A 175 16.86 -7.92 -9.35
N GLU A 176 16.26 -9.06 -9.04
CA GLU A 176 15.06 -9.57 -9.69
C GLU A 176 13.87 -9.52 -8.73
N LEU A 177 12.75 -8.96 -9.21
CA LEU A 177 11.48 -8.92 -8.52
C LEU A 177 10.42 -9.63 -9.37
N SER A 178 9.69 -10.56 -8.75
CA SER A 178 8.53 -11.17 -9.38
C SER A 178 7.34 -10.21 -9.37
N ILE A 179 6.72 -10.01 -10.52
CA ILE A 179 5.48 -9.25 -10.63
C ILE A 179 4.32 -10.16 -10.25
N ARG A 180 3.60 -9.78 -9.18
CA ARG A 180 2.42 -10.50 -8.74
C ARG A 180 1.14 -9.84 -9.29
N HIS A 181 0.52 -10.51 -10.25
CA HIS A 181 -0.74 -10.07 -10.83
C HIS A 181 -1.91 -10.32 -9.87
N THR A 182 -2.75 -9.31 -9.64
CA THR A 182 -3.97 -9.47 -8.83
C THR A 182 -5.12 -9.93 -9.71
N VAL A 183 -5.78 -11.01 -9.31
CA VAL A 183 -7.01 -11.51 -9.94
C VAL A 183 -8.18 -11.11 -9.04
N GLY A 184 -8.94 -10.12 -9.46
CA GLY A 184 -10.11 -9.60 -8.75
C GLY A 184 -11.27 -10.58 -8.73
N LEU A 185 -12.28 -10.29 -7.89
CA LEU A 185 -13.44 -11.18 -7.74
C LEU A 185 -14.26 -11.36 -9.02
N SER A 186 -14.26 -10.35 -9.88
CA SER A 186 -15.06 -10.32 -11.13
C SER A 186 -14.20 -10.25 -12.39
N ASP A 187 -12.87 -10.33 -12.25
CA ASP A 187 -11.99 -10.27 -13.41
C ASP A 187 -12.24 -11.45 -14.34
N PRO A 188 -12.38 -11.24 -15.68
CA PRO A 188 -12.55 -12.32 -16.64
C PRO A 188 -11.30 -13.19 -16.67
N LEU A 189 -11.49 -14.51 -16.62
CA LEU A 189 -10.40 -15.46 -16.71
C LEU A 189 -10.00 -15.74 -18.17
N THR A 190 -10.99 -15.74 -19.06
CA THR A 190 -10.81 -16.01 -20.51
C THR A 190 -11.43 -14.89 -21.35
N ASP A 191 -11.05 -14.79 -22.62
CA ASP A 191 -11.50 -13.69 -23.51
C ASP A 191 -13.01 -13.75 -23.78
N ASP A 192 -13.62 -14.92 -23.76
CA ASP A 192 -15.07 -15.09 -23.91
C ASP A 192 -15.88 -14.59 -22.69
N GLU A 193 -15.24 -14.36 -21.57
CA GLU A 193 -15.85 -13.75 -20.38
C GLU A 193 -15.76 -12.21 -20.38
N VAL A 194 -15.04 -11.61 -21.30
CA VAL A 194 -14.87 -10.15 -21.38
C VAL A 194 -16.16 -9.52 -21.89
N VAL A 195 -16.81 -8.70 -21.05
CA VAL A 195 -18.05 -7.98 -21.41
C VAL A 195 -17.72 -6.59 -21.96
N ASP A 196 -16.85 -5.85 -21.27
CA ASP A 196 -16.45 -4.49 -21.60
C ASP A 196 -14.96 -4.43 -21.90
N ASP A 197 -14.60 -4.40 -23.18
CA ASP A 197 -13.22 -4.22 -23.62
C ASP A 197 -12.94 -2.72 -23.85
N PRO A 198 -11.97 -2.11 -23.13
CA PRO A 198 -11.55 -0.72 -23.38
C PRO A 198 -11.00 -0.48 -24.78
N ALA A 199 -10.71 -1.52 -25.56
CA ALA A 199 -10.17 -1.47 -26.92
C ALA A 199 -8.87 -0.64 -27.05
N ASP A 200 -8.05 -0.64 -26.00
CA ASP A 200 -6.78 0.10 -25.91
C ASP A 200 -5.55 -0.77 -26.28
N GLY A 201 -5.79 -2.02 -26.70
CA GLY A 201 -4.75 -2.97 -27.08
C GLY A 201 -4.03 -3.63 -25.91
N LEU A 202 -4.50 -3.42 -24.67
CA LEU A 202 -3.99 -4.12 -23.49
C LEU A 202 -4.90 -5.31 -23.13
N PRO A 203 -4.34 -6.41 -22.57
CA PRO A 203 -5.14 -7.56 -22.19
C PRO A 203 -6.17 -7.21 -21.13
N VAL A 204 -7.31 -7.86 -21.16
CA VAL A 204 -8.39 -7.74 -20.17
C VAL A 204 -8.58 -9.04 -19.41
N SER A 205 -8.54 -10.19 -20.09
CA SER A 205 -8.66 -11.50 -19.43
C SER A 205 -7.33 -11.94 -18.79
N LEU A 206 -7.41 -12.81 -17.79
CA LEU A 206 -6.23 -13.41 -17.17
C LEU A 206 -5.41 -14.23 -18.18
N ASP A 207 -6.11 -14.97 -19.06
CA ASP A 207 -5.47 -15.75 -20.12
C ASP A 207 -4.61 -14.87 -21.04
N ALA A 208 -5.16 -13.74 -21.50
CA ALA A 208 -4.43 -12.77 -22.31
C ALA A 208 -3.28 -12.08 -21.54
N VAL A 209 -3.44 -11.83 -20.24
CA VAL A 209 -2.38 -11.29 -19.39
C VAL A 209 -1.21 -12.28 -19.27
N ILE A 210 -1.50 -13.55 -19.02
CA ILE A 210 -0.49 -14.61 -18.98
C ILE A 210 0.23 -14.72 -20.32
N ALA A 211 -0.52 -14.80 -21.42
CA ALA A 211 0.05 -14.93 -22.76
C ALA A 211 0.97 -13.75 -23.12
N ARG A 212 0.62 -12.54 -22.72
CA ARG A 212 1.38 -11.32 -23.09
C ARG A 212 2.58 -11.06 -22.21
N TYR A 213 2.46 -11.29 -20.90
CA TYR A 213 3.46 -10.86 -19.91
C TYR A 213 4.20 -12.01 -19.23
N GLY A 214 3.75 -13.25 -19.41
CA GLY A 214 4.39 -14.43 -18.79
C GLY A 214 4.33 -14.39 -17.26
N VAL A 215 3.32 -13.75 -16.66
CA VAL A 215 3.19 -13.68 -15.20
C VAL A 215 2.93 -15.07 -14.62
N ASP A 216 3.62 -15.38 -13.52
CA ASP A 216 3.55 -16.67 -12.81
C ASP A 216 3.18 -16.53 -11.33
N HIS A 217 3.14 -15.30 -10.81
CA HIS A 217 2.73 -14.99 -9.45
C HIS A 217 1.36 -14.31 -9.45
N PHE A 218 0.41 -14.88 -8.71
CA PHE A 218 -0.97 -14.41 -8.66
C PHE A 218 -1.41 -14.11 -7.24
N LYS A 219 -2.10 -12.97 -7.05
CA LYS A 219 -2.87 -12.67 -5.85
C LYS A 219 -4.33 -12.88 -6.17
N ILE A 220 -4.94 -13.92 -5.61
CA ILE A 220 -6.32 -14.30 -5.91
C ILE A 220 -7.23 -13.75 -4.83
N LYS A 221 -8.19 -12.91 -5.22
CA LYS A 221 -9.25 -12.45 -4.34
C LYS A 221 -10.28 -13.56 -4.14
N THR A 222 -10.70 -13.76 -2.89
CA THR A 222 -11.72 -14.72 -2.50
C THR A 222 -12.84 -14.03 -1.71
N LYS A 223 -14.03 -14.59 -1.72
CA LYS A 223 -15.22 -14.01 -1.07
C LYS A 223 -15.72 -14.82 0.14
N GLY A 224 -15.04 -15.91 0.51
CA GLY A 224 -15.43 -16.79 1.62
C GLY A 224 -16.46 -17.86 1.25
N ASP A 225 -16.87 -17.95 -0.02
CA ASP A 225 -17.65 -19.08 -0.54
C ASP A 225 -16.69 -20.18 -1.00
N LEU A 226 -16.47 -21.17 -0.15
CA LEU A 226 -15.46 -22.21 -0.37
C LEU A 226 -15.63 -22.92 -1.72
N SER A 227 -16.87 -23.22 -2.14
CA SER A 227 -17.12 -23.92 -3.40
C SER A 227 -16.78 -23.06 -4.61
N ALA A 228 -17.23 -21.80 -4.61
CA ALA A 228 -16.95 -20.86 -5.68
C ALA A 228 -15.45 -20.47 -5.74
N ASP A 229 -14.84 -20.26 -4.58
CA ASP A 229 -13.43 -19.89 -4.49
C ASP A 229 -12.52 -21.04 -4.97
N ILE A 230 -12.79 -22.29 -4.58
CA ILE A 230 -12.06 -23.47 -5.09
C ILE A 230 -12.27 -23.63 -6.60
N SER A 231 -13.48 -23.47 -7.09
CA SER A 231 -13.76 -23.57 -8.53
C SER A 231 -12.96 -22.54 -9.32
N ARG A 232 -12.91 -21.28 -8.85
CA ARG A 232 -12.15 -20.20 -9.50
C ARG A 232 -10.64 -20.47 -9.47
N ILE A 233 -10.10 -20.91 -8.33
CA ILE A 233 -8.68 -21.26 -8.21
C ILE A 233 -8.29 -22.40 -9.16
N ARG A 234 -9.14 -23.43 -9.29
CA ARG A 234 -8.91 -24.52 -10.23
C ARG A 234 -8.85 -24.06 -11.68
N ARG A 235 -9.75 -23.17 -12.09
CA ARG A 235 -9.73 -22.56 -13.43
C ARG A 235 -8.44 -21.76 -13.68
N ILE A 236 -7.96 -21.02 -12.68
CA ILE A 236 -6.68 -20.28 -12.78
C ILE A 236 -5.50 -21.27 -12.94
N LEU A 237 -5.51 -22.38 -12.20
CA LEU A 237 -4.52 -23.44 -12.34
C LEU A 237 -4.56 -24.08 -13.74
N GLU A 238 -5.72 -24.32 -14.30
CA GLU A 238 -5.89 -24.86 -15.65
C GLU A 238 -5.33 -23.91 -16.71
N LEU A 239 -5.58 -22.59 -16.59
CA LEU A 239 -4.99 -21.57 -17.47
C LEU A 239 -3.48 -21.55 -17.36
N ALA A 240 -2.92 -21.48 -16.15
CA ALA A 240 -1.47 -21.49 -15.94
C ALA A 240 -0.82 -22.76 -16.55
N SER A 241 -1.47 -23.91 -16.37
CA SER A 241 -1.02 -25.19 -16.95
C SER A 241 -1.04 -25.16 -18.48
N ALA A 242 -2.08 -24.58 -19.10
CA ALA A 242 -2.18 -24.44 -20.55
C ALA A 242 -1.03 -23.60 -21.12
N HIS A 243 -0.59 -22.58 -20.39
CA HIS A 243 0.58 -21.76 -20.70
C HIS A 243 1.92 -22.37 -20.24
N LYS A 244 1.92 -23.56 -19.64
CA LYS A 244 3.12 -24.24 -19.12
C LYS A 244 3.84 -23.43 -18.02
N ILE A 245 3.07 -22.73 -17.20
CA ILE A 245 3.54 -21.92 -16.07
C ILE A 245 3.33 -22.73 -14.79
N GLU A 246 4.32 -22.72 -13.89
CA GLU A 246 4.19 -23.18 -12.50
C GLU A 246 3.80 -21.98 -11.62
N PRO A 247 2.51 -21.86 -11.21
CA PRO A 247 2.04 -20.65 -10.58
C PRO A 247 2.33 -20.60 -9.08
N TRP A 248 2.65 -19.40 -8.60
CA TRP A 248 2.71 -19.06 -7.18
C TRP A 248 1.47 -18.28 -6.78
N PHE A 249 0.80 -18.70 -5.69
CA PHE A 249 -0.46 -18.11 -5.26
C PHE A 249 -0.34 -17.42 -3.91
N THR A 250 -0.96 -16.25 -3.82
CA THR A 250 -1.36 -15.60 -2.57
C THR A 250 -2.87 -15.53 -2.55
N ILE A 251 -3.51 -16.02 -1.49
CA ILE A 251 -4.96 -15.93 -1.29
C ILE A 251 -5.26 -14.71 -0.42
N ASP A 252 -6.21 -13.88 -0.86
CA ASP A 252 -6.61 -12.67 -0.15
C ASP A 252 -8.15 -12.61 -0.01
N GLY A 253 -8.61 -12.88 1.21
CA GLY A 253 -10.03 -12.90 1.56
C GLY A 253 -10.63 -11.55 1.92
N ASN A 254 -9.84 -10.49 2.08
CA ASN A 254 -10.32 -9.16 2.50
C ASN A 254 -11.29 -9.21 3.69
N GLU A 255 -10.94 -9.96 4.74
CA GLU A 255 -11.75 -10.22 5.96
C GLU A 255 -13.11 -10.90 5.70
N SER A 256 -13.29 -11.54 4.54
CA SER A 256 -14.50 -12.30 4.22
C SER A 256 -14.55 -13.70 4.84
N MET A 257 -13.41 -14.18 5.36
CA MET A 257 -13.33 -15.49 5.99
C MET A 257 -13.95 -15.45 7.39
N THR A 258 -14.91 -16.34 7.65
CA THR A 258 -15.46 -16.59 9.00
C THR A 258 -14.83 -17.84 9.56
N SER A 259 -14.55 -17.82 10.89
CA SER A 259 -14.05 -18.97 11.64
C SER A 259 -15.11 -20.05 11.82
#